data_a26076a9c0f9caa527ac2e82680372d6
#
_entry.id   a26076a9c0f9caa527ac2e82680372d6
#
_cell.length_a   1.000
_cell.length_b   1.000
_cell.length_c   1.000
_cell.angle_alpha   90.00
_cell.angle_beta   90.00
_cell.angle_gamma   90.00
#
_symmetry.space_group_name_H-M   'P 1'
#
loop_
_entity.id
_entity.type
_entity.pdbx_description
1 polymer ?
#
loop_
_entity_poly.entity_id
_entity_poly.type
_entity_poly.pdbx_seq_one_letter_code
_entity_poly.pdbx_strand_id
1 'polypeptide(L)'
;MYRYEKFNLKNENYHYYNANILDIWCQENRIVAYVQGTYIYRTEMIIKNDEICNYYCNCLSSEGGMSFCKHLSGVAKYLKENEILEMESIPIQEEQIDLNLSLNEISLRFRSAIYNLIDSNYDRINCYNSSKHLEIIIKYTEYIDNLLEKNKPDEAFKLVIQFLNIATNVNVDCGDEYSKVINEIIYYIEKLIKEYDYKNNIINYISENYKENEISTIGINLIYVLINTILTKEDAKNIINLIASIRKDEYYNYDLILEMINLTYNYIGLNETIKLVNKYRNIYAVKRKIIDYMEELNDKDMLIKELKRQIKESSDSDLYEKLLSIYLKDDIEEARNFLFVMVNKFYRIEYYKKLKSICNKTTMNVLRKIILNNLSKNNYYNMFLLEIYKEDNMIKKLFFQIKKYNDLDLLSNYKKEINSEYHTELLDYYRKLIIDKSKKCYGRDEYYILCRHIKDLYQLDCSSDYIIEILKNMYPYYKTKKAFKEEILSVLNSDDKKKFEIITNGN
;
A
#
# COMPACT_ATOMS: atom_id res chain seq x y z
N MET A 1 12.11 -14.32 34.54
CA MET A 1 13.22 -13.52 35.11
C MET A 1 14.53 -14.24 34.75
N TYR A 2 15.17 -13.85 33.65
CA TYR A 2 16.39 -14.46 33.18
C TYR A 2 17.54 -13.96 34.04
N ARG A 3 18.35 -14.88 34.59
CA ARG A 3 19.58 -14.53 35.31
C ARG A 3 20.66 -14.27 34.26
N TYR A 4 21.01 -13.01 34.06
CA TYR A 4 22.22 -12.65 33.31
C TYR A 4 23.43 -12.96 34.15
N GLU A 5 24.46 -13.62 33.57
CA GLU A 5 25.75 -13.75 34.22
C GLU A 5 26.37 -12.35 34.34
N LYS A 6 26.78 -11.98 35.53
CA LYS A 6 27.48 -10.72 35.79
C LYS A 6 28.90 -10.82 35.28
N PHE A 7 29.31 -9.89 34.44
CA PHE A 7 30.68 -9.79 33.97
C PHE A 7 31.42 -8.69 34.72
N ASN A 8 32.56 -9.02 35.33
CA ASN A 8 33.42 -8.05 35.99
C ASN A 8 34.49 -7.56 35.01
N LEU A 9 34.50 -6.27 34.70
CA LEU A 9 35.44 -5.64 33.76
C LEU A 9 36.91 -5.74 34.24
N LYS A 10 37.16 -5.92 35.54
CA LYS A 10 38.49 -6.09 36.12
C LYS A 10 39.02 -7.53 36.02
N ASN A 11 38.23 -8.49 35.55
CA ASN A 11 38.65 -9.87 35.46
C ASN A 11 39.59 -10.07 34.27
N GLU A 12 40.85 -10.45 34.52
CA GLU A 12 41.88 -10.63 33.48
C GLU A 12 41.70 -11.91 32.62
N ASN A 13 40.82 -12.81 33.00
CA ASN A 13 40.64 -14.10 32.34
C ASN A 13 39.65 -14.08 31.15
N TYR A 14 39.09 -12.92 30.79
CA TYR A 14 38.20 -12.82 29.63
C TYR A 14 38.98 -12.62 28.34
N HIS A 15 38.73 -13.47 27.36
CA HIS A 15 39.21 -13.26 25.98
C HIS A 15 38.41 -12.13 25.32
N TYR A 16 38.99 -10.94 25.30
CA TYR A 16 38.44 -9.79 24.64
C TYR A 16 38.73 -9.84 23.13
N TYR A 17 37.71 -9.60 22.34
CA TYR A 17 37.85 -9.48 20.89
C TYR A 17 38.17 -8.04 20.48
N ASN A 18 39.00 -7.87 19.45
CA ASN A 18 39.15 -6.58 18.83
C ASN A 18 37.88 -6.28 18.01
N ALA A 19 37.26 -5.16 18.27
CA ALA A 19 36.08 -4.69 17.54
C ALA A 19 36.38 -3.31 16.91
N ASN A 20 35.92 -3.10 15.70
CA ASN A 20 35.94 -1.80 15.09
C ASN A 20 34.73 -1.01 15.60
N ILE A 21 34.91 -0.17 16.60
CA ILE A 21 33.86 0.65 17.19
C ILE A 21 33.74 1.89 16.35
N LEU A 22 32.58 2.07 15.72
CA LEU A 22 32.26 3.23 14.90
C LEU A 22 31.89 4.41 15.76
N ASP A 23 31.20 4.15 16.88
CA ASP A 23 30.70 5.16 17.78
C ASP A 23 30.41 4.56 19.16
N ILE A 24 30.65 5.34 20.23
CA ILE A 24 30.37 4.94 21.61
C ILE A 24 29.96 6.16 22.42
N TRP A 25 28.94 6.01 23.24
CA TRP A 25 28.50 7.04 24.17
C TRP A 25 28.05 6.45 25.48
N CYS A 26 28.30 7.18 26.56
CA CYS A 26 28.05 6.80 27.91
C CYS A 26 27.14 7.82 28.57
N GLN A 27 26.11 7.35 29.26
CA GLN A 27 25.23 8.17 30.07
C GLN A 27 25.01 7.46 31.42
N GLU A 28 25.46 8.08 32.49
CA GLU A 28 25.45 7.48 33.83
C GLU A 28 26.09 6.07 33.83
N ASN A 29 25.26 5.05 34.00
CA ASN A 29 25.70 3.66 34.03
C ASN A 29 25.42 2.93 32.71
N ARG A 30 24.88 3.60 31.70
CA ARG A 30 24.48 3.02 30.44
C ARG A 30 25.45 3.39 29.33
N ILE A 31 25.94 2.38 28.64
CA ILE A 31 26.85 2.54 27.52
C ILE A 31 26.18 1.94 26.29
N VAL A 32 26.16 2.69 25.21
CA VAL A 32 25.73 2.22 23.90
C VAL A 32 26.86 2.42 22.91
N ALA A 33 27.12 1.39 22.10
CA ALA A 33 28.14 1.47 21.07
C ALA A 33 27.66 0.83 19.77
N TYR A 34 28.12 1.38 18.65
CA TYR A 34 27.92 0.81 17.32
C TYR A 34 29.21 0.18 16.84
N VAL A 35 29.14 -1.12 16.53
CA VAL A 35 30.29 -1.96 16.22
C VAL A 35 30.19 -2.45 14.79
N GLN A 36 31.20 -2.18 13.97
CA GLN A 36 31.29 -2.69 12.61
C GLN A 36 31.64 -4.19 12.62
N GLY A 37 30.79 -4.99 12.02
CA GLY A 37 31.03 -6.40 11.72
C GLY A 37 30.59 -6.66 10.27
N THR A 38 29.92 -7.78 10.01
CA THR A 38 29.26 -8.02 8.69
C THR A 38 28.19 -6.96 8.42
N TYR A 39 27.54 -6.49 9.50
CA TYR A 39 26.62 -5.36 9.53
C TYR A 39 27.09 -4.40 10.64
N ILE A 40 26.41 -3.27 10.81
CA ILE A 40 26.59 -2.41 11.99
C ILE A 40 25.70 -2.95 13.10
N TYR A 41 26.31 -3.33 14.22
CA TYR A 41 25.62 -3.89 15.38
C TYR A 41 25.53 -2.87 16.49
N ARG A 42 24.34 -2.64 17.01
CA ARG A 42 24.12 -1.85 18.21
C ARG A 42 24.32 -2.74 19.44
N THR A 43 25.18 -2.27 20.35
CA THR A 43 25.41 -2.90 21.65
C THR A 43 25.00 -1.94 22.75
N GLU A 44 24.57 -2.51 23.88
CA GLU A 44 24.21 -1.74 25.07
C GLU A 44 24.71 -2.49 26.31
N MET A 45 25.24 -1.75 27.29
CA MET A 45 25.68 -2.30 28.56
C MET A 45 25.26 -1.38 29.71
N ILE A 46 24.83 -1.96 30.81
CA ILE A 46 24.63 -1.23 32.07
C ILE A 46 25.73 -1.67 33.04
N ILE A 47 26.54 -0.71 33.45
CA ILE A 47 27.69 -0.96 34.33
C ILE A 47 27.41 -0.35 35.71
N LYS A 48 27.63 -1.14 36.78
CA LYS A 48 27.56 -0.68 38.19
C LYS A 48 28.72 -1.28 38.96
N ASN A 49 29.49 -0.43 39.63
CA ASN A 49 30.62 -0.86 40.44
C ASN A 49 31.62 -1.76 39.65
N ASP A 50 31.98 -1.35 38.44
CA ASP A 50 32.84 -2.08 37.51
C ASP A 50 32.30 -3.44 37.04
N GLU A 51 31.03 -3.72 37.29
CA GLU A 51 30.37 -4.93 36.80
C GLU A 51 29.33 -4.59 35.75
N ILE A 52 29.35 -5.32 34.64
CA ILE A 52 28.28 -5.27 33.62
C ILE A 52 27.07 -6.01 34.19
N CYS A 53 26.06 -5.27 34.60
CA CYS A 53 24.85 -5.80 35.24
C CYS A 53 23.78 -6.23 34.24
N ASN A 54 23.79 -5.63 33.06
CA ASN A 54 22.89 -5.95 31.94
C ASN A 54 23.59 -5.63 30.64
N TYR A 55 23.24 -6.36 29.58
CA TYR A 55 23.82 -6.14 28.26
C TYR A 55 22.85 -6.58 27.14
N TYR A 56 23.01 -6.00 25.98
CA TYR A 56 22.24 -6.30 24.78
C TYR A 56 23.11 -6.12 23.53
N CYS A 57 22.89 -6.95 22.52
CA CYS A 57 23.42 -6.77 21.18
C CYS A 57 22.41 -7.31 20.15
N ASN A 58 22.17 -6.59 19.07
CA ASN A 58 21.26 -7.04 18.01
C ASN A 58 21.87 -8.03 17.00
N CYS A 59 22.98 -8.70 17.34
CA CYS A 59 23.57 -9.74 16.50
C CYS A 59 22.90 -11.10 16.70
N LEU A 60 22.95 -11.97 15.68
CA LEU A 60 22.41 -13.34 15.74
C LEU A 60 22.95 -14.20 16.88
N SER A 61 24.20 -13.96 17.29
CA SER A 61 24.82 -14.70 18.42
C SER A 61 24.27 -14.32 19.79
N SER A 62 23.52 -13.22 19.88
CA SER A 62 22.85 -12.75 21.10
C SER A 62 21.32 -12.87 21.00
N GLU A 63 20.78 -13.52 19.95
CA GLU A 63 19.35 -13.78 19.86
C GLU A 63 18.82 -14.46 21.11
N GLY A 64 17.96 -13.74 21.83
CA GLY A 64 17.43 -14.16 23.14
C GLY A 64 18.15 -13.59 24.35
N GLY A 65 19.16 -12.71 24.20
CA GLY A 65 19.79 -11.98 25.31
C GLY A 65 20.63 -12.87 26.26
N MET A 66 21.09 -14.04 25.81
CA MET A 66 21.70 -15.03 26.70
C MET A 66 23.21 -15.17 26.59
N SER A 67 23.87 -14.56 25.59
CA SER A 67 25.32 -14.70 25.44
C SER A 67 26.02 -13.37 25.23
N PHE A 68 27.16 -13.22 25.92
CA PHE A 68 28.07 -12.09 25.77
C PHE A 68 28.86 -12.24 24.46
N CYS A 69 28.34 -11.68 23.38
CA CYS A 69 28.88 -11.87 22.02
C CYS A 69 30.23 -11.13 21.82
N LYS A 70 30.89 -11.41 20.68
CA LYS A 70 32.17 -10.76 20.32
C LYS A 70 32.06 -9.22 20.20
N HIS A 71 30.89 -8.66 19.81
CA HIS A 71 30.70 -7.23 19.73
C HIS A 71 30.66 -6.58 21.11
N LEU A 72 29.92 -7.16 22.06
CA LEU A 72 29.89 -6.73 23.45
C LEU A 72 31.30 -6.85 24.09
N SER A 73 32.00 -7.98 23.84
CA SER A 73 33.36 -8.17 24.29
C SER A 73 34.34 -7.13 23.76
N GLY A 74 34.19 -6.72 22.50
CA GLY A 74 35.02 -5.66 21.93
C GLY A 74 34.74 -4.29 22.54
N VAL A 75 33.49 -3.95 22.83
CA VAL A 75 33.13 -2.72 23.55
C VAL A 75 33.66 -2.74 24.98
N ALA A 76 33.50 -3.85 25.70
CA ALA A 76 34.06 -4.01 27.07
C ALA A 76 35.57 -3.82 27.08
N LYS A 77 36.29 -4.36 26.07
CA LYS A 77 37.72 -4.13 25.90
C LYS A 77 38.05 -2.65 25.72
N TYR A 78 37.36 -1.99 24.83
CA TYR A 78 37.55 -0.57 24.54
C TYR A 78 37.34 0.31 25.78
N LEU A 79 36.32 0.04 26.58
CA LEU A 79 36.03 0.76 27.81
C LEU A 79 37.17 0.58 28.84
N LYS A 80 37.71 -0.66 28.95
CA LYS A 80 38.81 -0.98 29.85
C LYS A 80 40.11 -0.28 29.44
N GLU A 81 40.43 -0.28 28.12
CA GLU A 81 41.69 0.29 27.60
C GLU A 81 41.70 1.82 27.61
N ASN A 82 40.55 2.47 27.58
CA ASN A 82 40.44 3.94 27.53
C ASN A 82 40.00 4.56 28.87
N GLU A 83 39.96 3.79 29.95
CA GLU A 83 39.61 4.25 31.31
C GLU A 83 38.29 5.05 31.40
N ILE A 84 37.31 4.72 30.50
CA ILE A 84 36.04 5.47 30.35
C ILE A 84 35.07 5.19 31.52
N LEU A 85 35.49 4.40 32.50
CA LEU A 85 34.68 3.97 33.65
C LEU A 85 34.44 5.05 34.70
N GLU A 86 35.17 6.18 34.65
CA GLU A 86 35.08 7.30 35.60
C GLU A 86 34.42 8.57 34.97
N MET A 87 33.55 8.44 33.96
CA MET A 87 32.82 9.61 33.49
C MET A 87 31.78 10.02 34.53
N GLU A 88 31.96 11.18 35.12
CA GLU A 88 30.94 11.86 35.89
C GLU A 88 29.68 11.99 35.02
N SER A 89 28.52 11.63 35.59
CA SER A 89 27.22 11.84 35.00
C SER A 89 27.10 13.31 34.63
N ILE A 90 27.05 13.62 33.35
CA ILE A 90 26.64 14.94 32.91
C ILE A 90 25.11 14.98 33.13
N PRO A 91 24.62 15.73 34.15
CA PRO A 91 23.18 15.85 34.34
C PRO A 91 22.60 16.49 33.08
N ILE A 92 21.44 16.01 32.62
CA ILE A 92 20.59 16.73 31.69
C ILE A 92 20.00 17.92 32.47
N GLN A 93 20.84 18.91 32.78
CA GLN A 93 20.37 20.22 33.12
C GLN A 93 19.85 20.84 31.82
N GLU A 94 18.86 21.71 31.91
CA GLU A 94 18.49 22.65 30.84
C GLU A 94 19.74 23.48 30.50
N GLU A 95 20.67 22.85 29.77
CA GLU A 95 21.91 23.52 29.38
C GLU A 95 21.54 24.63 28.40
N GLN A 96 21.88 25.85 28.79
CA GLN A 96 21.96 26.95 27.84
C GLN A 96 22.90 26.51 26.71
N ILE A 97 22.46 26.76 25.48
CA ILE A 97 23.23 26.38 24.28
C ILE A 97 24.55 27.17 24.32
N ASP A 98 25.66 26.43 24.44
CA ASP A 98 26.99 27.02 24.31
C ASP A 98 27.36 27.20 22.84
N LEU A 99 27.11 28.35 22.30
CA LEU A 99 27.38 28.72 20.88
C LEU A 99 28.86 28.75 20.49
N ASN A 100 29.78 28.44 21.42
CA ASN A 100 31.23 28.45 21.16
C ASN A 100 31.81 27.06 20.94
N LEU A 101 30.95 26.00 20.93
CA LEU A 101 31.39 24.63 20.69
C LEU A 101 31.91 24.46 19.24
N SER A 102 32.84 23.52 19.07
CA SER A 102 33.26 23.09 17.73
C SER A 102 32.17 22.31 17.05
N LEU A 103 32.18 22.24 15.70
CA LEU A 103 31.21 21.47 14.92
C LEU A 103 31.15 19.98 15.35
N ASN A 104 32.31 19.42 15.66
CA ASN A 104 32.39 18.02 16.11
C ASN A 104 31.69 17.83 17.48
N GLU A 105 31.90 18.73 18.41
CA GLU A 105 31.25 18.67 19.74
C GLU A 105 29.73 18.86 19.61
N ILE A 106 29.27 19.81 18.79
CA ILE A 106 27.84 20.00 18.52
C ILE A 106 27.24 18.72 17.95
N SER A 107 27.89 18.12 16.93
CA SER A 107 27.43 16.89 16.29
C SER A 107 27.39 15.71 17.26
N LEU A 108 28.39 15.56 18.11
CA LEU A 108 28.44 14.50 19.13
C LEU A 108 27.33 14.68 20.18
N ARG A 109 27.13 15.89 20.68
CA ARG A 109 26.04 16.19 21.63
C ARG A 109 24.67 15.95 21.01
N PHE A 110 24.46 16.41 19.77
CA PHE A 110 23.23 16.14 19.04
C PHE A 110 22.97 14.64 18.89
N ARG A 111 23.97 13.89 18.45
CA ARG A 111 23.88 12.43 18.31
C ARG A 111 23.52 11.77 19.65
N SER A 112 24.20 12.14 20.74
CA SER A 112 23.90 11.63 22.08
C SER A 112 22.47 11.93 22.50
N ALA A 113 21.99 13.16 22.27
CA ALA A 113 20.64 13.56 22.62
C ALA A 113 19.59 12.73 21.85
N ILE A 114 19.77 12.52 20.55
CA ILE A 114 18.86 11.71 19.73
C ILE A 114 18.87 10.24 20.16
N TYR A 115 20.06 9.64 20.33
CA TYR A 115 20.16 8.22 20.70
C TYR A 115 19.64 7.92 22.11
N ASN A 116 19.64 8.90 23.01
CA ASN A 116 19.01 8.76 24.34
C ASN A 116 17.49 8.61 24.29
N LEU A 117 16.83 8.97 23.18
CA LEU A 117 15.41 8.76 23.00
C LEU A 117 15.05 7.36 22.52
N ILE A 118 16.03 6.56 22.07
CA ILE A 118 15.80 5.24 21.53
C ILE A 118 15.39 4.29 22.66
N ASP A 119 14.24 3.63 22.48
CA ASP A 119 13.81 2.57 23.38
C ASP A 119 14.71 1.32 23.20
N SER A 120 15.38 0.93 24.27
CA SER A 120 16.32 -0.20 24.25
C SER A 120 15.68 -1.55 23.92
N ASN A 121 14.35 -1.68 24.10
CA ASN A 121 13.65 -2.92 23.80
C ASN A 121 13.30 -3.06 22.32
N TYR A 122 13.15 -1.93 21.60
CA TYR A 122 12.63 -1.91 20.24
C TYR A 122 13.59 -1.32 19.21
N ASP A 123 14.73 -0.78 19.64
CA ASP A 123 15.73 -0.11 18.79
C ASP A 123 15.16 1.03 17.94
N ARG A 124 14.23 1.80 18.52
CA ARG A 124 13.49 2.90 17.85
C ARG A 124 13.02 3.94 18.87
N ILE A 125 12.75 5.15 18.38
CA ILE A 125 12.05 6.18 19.15
C ILE A 125 10.56 5.85 19.15
N ASN A 126 10.00 5.59 20.31
CA ASN A 126 8.57 5.31 20.46
C ASN A 126 7.73 6.60 20.38
N CYS A 127 6.40 6.46 20.23
CA CYS A 127 5.48 7.58 20.09
C CYS A 127 5.52 8.57 21.29
N TYR A 128 5.89 8.13 22.47
CA TYR A 128 5.99 9.01 23.67
C TYR A 128 7.21 9.92 23.62
N ASN A 129 8.28 9.49 22.94
CA ASN A 129 9.52 10.25 22.82
C ASN A 129 9.65 11.00 21.50
N SER A 130 8.70 10.85 20.56
CA SER A 130 8.76 11.49 19.26
C SER A 130 8.67 13.02 19.32
N SER A 131 7.87 13.58 20.24
CA SER A 131 7.81 15.02 20.47
C SER A 131 9.15 15.58 20.98
N LYS A 132 9.83 14.83 21.87
CA LYS A 132 11.17 15.19 22.35
C LYS A 132 12.22 15.14 21.24
N HIS A 133 12.05 14.26 20.26
CA HIS A 133 12.91 14.20 19.09
C HIS A 133 12.88 15.55 18.33
N LEU A 134 11.67 16.05 18.05
CA LEU A 134 11.50 17.36 17.40
C LEU A 134 12.06 18.52 18.28
N GLU A 135 11.83 18.51 19.58
CA GLU A 135 12.37 19.52 20.48
C GLU A 135 13.90 19.58 20.47
N ILE A 136 14.56 18.40 20.44
CA ILE A 136 16.02 18.32 20.31
C ILE A 136 16.46 18.91 18.97
N ILE A 137 15.82 18.56 17.86
CA ILE A 137 16.15 19.11 16.55
C ILE A 137 16.06 20.65 16.59
N ILE A 138 14.93 21.19 17.02
CA ILE A 138 14.70 22.64 17.09
C ILE A 138 15.81 23.31 17.94
N LYS A 139 16.12 22.75 19.09
CA LYS A 139 17.19 23.26 19.96
C LYS A 139 18.54 23.29 19.24
N TYR A 140 18.90 22.24 18.52
CA TYR A 140 20.20 22.16 17.86
C TYR A 140 20.26 22.97 16.56
N THR A 141 19.14 23.32 15.94
CA THR A 141 19.12 24.22 14.77
C THR A 141 19.54 25.66 15.13
N GLU A 142 19.49 26.07 16.39
CA GLU A 142 20.03 27.34 16.83
C GLU A 142 21.55 27.48 16.57
N TYR A 143 22.29 26.37 16.56
CA TYR A 143 23.71 26.40 16.16
C TYR A 143 23.87 26.74 14.68
N ILE A 144 22.94 26.24 13.82
CA ILE A 144 22.94 26.53 12.39
C ILE A 144 22.66 28.04 12.19
N ASP A 145 21.65 28.59 12.85
CA ASP A 145 21.30 29.99 12.77
C ASP A 145 22.48 30.88 13.22
N ASN A 146 23.12 30.55 14.34
CA ASN A 146 24.31 31.27 14.80
C ASN A 146 25.48 31.22 13.80
N LEU A 147 25.67 30.11 13.11
CA LEU A 147 26.69 30.00 12.06
C LEU A 147 26.34 30.88 10.83
N LEU A 148 25.08 30.90 10.44
CA LEU A 148 24.58 31.73 9.33
C LEU A 148 24.68 33.24 9.68
N GLU A 149 24.31 33.62 10.91
CA GLU A 149 24.49 35.02 11.41
C GLU A 149 25.96 35.45 11.42
N LYS A 150 26.88 34.53 11.73
CA LYS A 150 28.33 34.75 11.66
C LYS A 150 28.90 34.70 10.23
N ASN A 151 28.05 34.58 9.21
CA ASN A 151 28.41 34.44 7.80
C ASN A 151 29.34 33.24 7.51
N LYS A 152 29.02 32.09 8.11
CA LYS A 152 29.77 30.83 7.97
C LYS A 152 28.89 29.71 7.32
N PRO A 153 28.42 29.89 6.08
CA PRO A 153 27.50 28.96 5.45
C PRO A 153 28.11 27.55 5.18
N ASP A 154 29.45 27.47 4.97
CA ASP A 154 30.12 26.18 4.79
C ASP A 154 30.08 25.31 6.05
N GLU A 155 30.24 25.94 7.23
CA GLU A 155 30.16 25.28 8.51
C GLU A 155 28.68 24.87 8.80
N ALA A 156 27.75 25.77 8.52
CA ALA A 156 26.32 25.51 8.63
C ALA A 156 25.88 24.31 7.74
N PHE A 157 26.34 24.29 6.48
CA PHE A 157 26.03 23.17 5.57
C PHE A 157 26.53 21.82 6.11
N LYS A 158 27.80 21.77 6.58
CA LYS A 158 28.34 20.53 7.18
C LYS A 158 27.51 20.07 8.37
N LEU A 159 27.09 20.98 9.23
CA LEU A 159 26.31 20.67 10.41
C LEU A 159 24.90 20.17 10.05
N VAL A 160 24.23 20.82 9.10
CA VAL A 160 22.90 20.39 8.60
C VAL A 160 22.97 18.97 8.03
N ILE A 161 23.97 18.66 7.20
CA ILE A 161 24.14 17.32 6.65
C ILE A 161 24.42 16.29 7.75
N GLN A 162 25.19 16.63 8.77
CA GLN A 162 25.40 15.74 9.91
C GLN A 162 24.10 15.50 10.69
N PHE A 163 23.30 16.53 10.93
CA PHE A 163 22.01 16.38 11.62
C PHE A 163 21.05 15.50 10.81
N LEU A 164 20.98 15.72 9.50
CA LEU A 164 20.15 14.90 8.62
C LEU A 164 20.58 13.44 8.68
N ASN A 165 21.86 13.15 8.58
CA ASN A 165 22.39 11.78 8.67
C ASN A 165 22.06 11.12 10.02
N ILE A 166 22.20 11.85 11.13
CA ILE A 166 21.90 11.32 12.46
C ILE A 166 20.40 11.06 12.62
N ALA A 167 19.56 12.04 12.26
CA ALA A 167 18.11 11.93 12.41
C ALA A 167 17.49 10.81 11.57
N THR A 168 18.03 10.55 10.38
CA THR A 168 17.49 9.54 9.45
C THR A 168 18.01 8.13 9.71
N ASN A 169 19.09 7.96 10.47
CA ASN A 169 19.61 6.66 10.88
C ASN A 169 18.86 6.08 12.09
N VAL A 170 17.84 6.76 12.59
CA VAL A 170 17.06 6.33 13.74
C VAL A 170 15.65 5.94 13.29
N ASN A 171 15.19 4.76 13.69
CA ASN A 171 13.81 4.34 13.45
C ASN A 171 12.86 5.09 14.40
N VAL A 172 11.76 5.61 13.89
CA VAL A 172 10.73 6.32 14.66
C VAL A 172 9.37 5.69 14.40
N ASP A 173 8.63 5.36 15.47
CA ASP A 173 7.32 4.70 15.37
C ASP A 173 6.20 5.59 14.82
N CYS A 174 6.33 6.91 14.94
CA CYS A 174 5.31 7.89 14.57
C CYS A 174 5.72 8.62 13.28
N GLY A 175 5.13 8.23 12.15
CA GLY A 175 5.47 8.79 10.84
C GLY A 175 5.27 10.31 10.71
N ASP A 176 4.24 10.86 11.36
CA ASP A 176 3.95 12.31 11.30
C ASP A 176 5.01 13.15 12.03
N GLU A 177 5.45 12.72 13.22
CA GLU A 177 6.51 13.38 13.96
C GLU A 177 7.87 13.25 13.27
N TYR A 178 8.16 12.08 12.72
CA TYR A 178 9.38 11.88 11.93
C TYR A 178 9.42 12.85 10.73
N SER A 179 8.30 13.00 10.04
CA SER A 179 8.19 13.94 8.93
C SER A 179 8.45 15.39 9.36
N LYS A 180 8.00 15.81 10.54
CA LYS A 180 8.28 17.14 11.09
C LYS A 180 9.77 17.35 11.36
N VAL A 181 10.43 16.35 11.96
CA VAL A 181 11.87 16.36 12.22
C VAL A 181 12.67 16.54 10.93
N ILE A 182 12.36 15.75 9.91
CA ILE A 182 13.04 15.84 8.63
C ILE A 182 12.76 17.20 7.94
N ASN A 183 11.53 17.68 7.99
CA ASN A 183 11.15 18.96 7.39
C ASN A 183 11.86 20.13 8.06
N GLU A 184 12.10 20.08 9.36
CA GLU A 184 12.85 21.12 10.08
C GLU A 184 14.31 21.20 9.59
N ILE A 185 14.95 20.07 9.39
CA ILE A 185 16.32 20.04 8.84
C ILE A 185 16.32 20.46 7.37
N ILE A 186 15.36 20.01 6.57
CA ILE A 186 15.20 20.37 5.15
C ILE A 186 15.02 21.88 4.98
N TYR A 187 14.31 22.54 5.88
CA TYR A 187 14.15 23.99 5.87
C TYR A 187 15.52 24.72 5.79
N TYR A 188 16.51 24.29 6.58
CA TYR A 188 17.85 24.88 6.55
C TYR A 188 18.61 24.56 5.26
N ILE A 189 18.38 23.42 4.66
CA ILE A 189 18.92 23.08 3.34
C ILE A 189 18.34 24.02 2.27
N GLU A 190 17.03 24.23 2.30
CA GLU A 190 16.38 25.19 1.40
C GLU A 190 16.89 26.62 1.61
N LYS A 191 17.07 27.03 2.86
CA LYS A 191 17.64 28.36 3.21
C LYS A 191 19.06 28.53 2.64
N LEU A 192 19.92 27.51 2.80
CA LEU A 192 21.27 27.50 2.24
C LEU A 192 21.26 27.58 0.70
N ILE A 193 20.33 26.88 0.04
CA ILE A 193 20.20 26.98 -1.42
C ILE A 193 19.75 28.38 -1.84
N LYS A 194 18.72 28.94 -1.21
CA LYS A 194 18.07 30.17 -1.62
C LYS A 194 18.93 31.43 -1.31
N GLU A 195 19.60 31.41 -0.17
CA GLU A 195 20.31 32.59 0.35
C GLU A 195 21.81 32.55 0.07
N TYR A 196 22.40 31.35 -0.10
CA TYR A 196 23.86 31.17 -0.21
C TYR A 196 24.30 30.37 -1.43
N ASP A 197 23.36 29.98 -2.33
CA ASP A 197 23.62 29.25 -3.59
C ASP A 197 24.32 27.90 -3.43
N TYR A 198 23.88 27.07 -2.43
CA TYR A 198 24.46 25.77 -2.14
C TYR A 198 23.94 24.62 -3.02
N LYS A 199 23.28 24.89 -4.14
CA LYS A 199 22.75 23.82 -5.04
C LYS A 199 23.83 22.85 -5.47
N ASN A 200 24.97 23.38 -5.96
CA ASN A 200 26.05 22.54 -6.45
C ASN A 200 26.70 21.70 -5.34
N ASN A 201 26.78 22.22 -4.12
CA ASN A 201 27.30 21.49 -2.97
C ASN A 201 26.42 20.28 -2.64
N ILE A 202 25.10 20.42 -2.73
CA ILE A 202 24.16 19.32 -2.50
C ILE A 202 24.22 18.31 -3.65
N ILE A 203 24.28 18.76 -4.91
CA ILE A 203 24.45 17.89 -6.08
C ILE A 203 25.74 17.06 -5.94
N ASN A 204 26.85 17.69 -5.55
CA ASN A 204 28.12 17.01 -5.32
C ASN A 204 28.02 16.00 -4.19
N TYR A 205 27.43 16.41 -3.05
CA TYR A 205 27.22 15.51 -1.92
C TYR A 205 26.42 14.26 -2.31
N ILE A 206 25.31 14.41 -3.04
CA ILE A 206 24.51 13.28 -3.52
C ILE A 206 25.33 12.43 -4.49
N SER A 207 26.04 13.04 -5.43
CA SER A 207 26.84 12.34 -6.43
C SER A 207 27.97 11.52 -5.81
N GLU A 208 28.60 12.00 -4.76
CA GLU A 208 29.69 11.33 -4.06
C GLU A 208 29.22 10.17 -3.19
N ASN A 209 28.06 10.33 -2.53
CA ASN A 209 27.60 9.36 -1.55
C ASN A 209 26.70 8.26 -2.14
N TYR A 210 26.03 8.51 -3.30
CA TYR A 210 25.02 7.61 -3.84
C TYR A 210 25.29 7.14 -5.28
N LYS A 211 26.46 7.40 -5.82
CA LYS A 211 26.80 7.05 -7.22
C LYS A 211 26.88 5.54 -7.48
N GLU A 212 27.31 4.77 -6.49
CA GLU A 212 27.50 3.31 -6.59
C GLU A 212 26.59 2.52 -5.64
N ASN A 213 25.94 3.19 -4.70
CA ASN A 213 25.06 2.60 -3.69
C ASN A 213 23.60 2.91 -4.00
N GLU A 214 22.70 2.13 -3.41
CA GLU A 214 21.28 2.47 -3.40
C GLU A 214 21.09 3.85 -2.77
N ILE A 215 20.29 4.70 -3.44
CA ILE A 215 19.97 5.99 -2.87
C ILE A 215 19.14 5.82 -1.60
N SER A 216 19.63 6.35 -0.49
CA SER A 216 18.88 6.36 0.76
C SER A 216 17.69 7.32 0.71
N THR A 217 16.78 7.19 1.67
CA THR A 217 15.68 8.14 1.87
C THR A 217 16.17 9.58 1.96
N ILE A 218 17.36 9.80 2.55
CA ILE A 218 18.01 11.12 2.63
C ILE A 218 18.31 11.66 1.24
N GLY A 219 18.98 10.87 0.41
CA GLY A 219 19.32 11.27 -0.95
C GLY A 219 18.08 11.60 -1.77
N ILE A 220 17.01 10.83 -1.61
CA ILE A 220 15.73 11.11 -2.26
C ILE A 220 15.16 12.45 -1.79
N ASN A 221 15.11 12.69 -0.48
CA ASN A 221 14.62 13.96 0.07
C ASN A 221 15.45 15.17 -0.42
N LEU A 222 16.77 15.04 -0.47
CA LEU A 222 17.63 16.09 -1.00
C LEU A 222 17.38 16.38 -2.49
N ILE A 223 17.10 15.37 -3.28
CA ILE A 223 16.70 15.55 -4.69
C ILE A 223 15.37 16.30 -4.79
N TYR A 224 14.38 15.99 -3.96
CA TYR A 224 13.12 16.74 -3.93
C TYR A 224 13.32 18.21 -3.53
N VAL A 225 14.21 18.47 -2.58
CA VAL A 225 14.58 19.87 -2.24
C VAL A 225 15.17 20.59 -3.44
N LEU A 226 16.10 19.94 -4.16
CA LEU A 226 16.69 20.52 -5.38
C LEU A 226 15.60 20.77 -6.44
N ILE A 227 14.67 19.85 -6.63
CA ILE A 227 13.54 20.00 -7.57
C ILE A 227 12.70 21.22 -7.20
N ASN A 228 12.37 21.40 -5.93
CA ASN A 228 11.56 22.51 -5.43
C ASN A 228 12.27 23.87 -5.53
N THR A 229 13.58 23.88 -5.72
CA THR A 229 14.40 25.10 -5.83
C THR A 229 14.88 25.41 -7.24
N ILE A 230 14.32 24.73 -8.27
CA ILE A 230 14.65 24.99 -9.67
C ILE A 230 14.17 26.37 -10.08
N LEU A 231 15.09 27.20 -10.58
CA LEU A 231 14.80 28.53 -11.12
C LEU A 231 15.07 28.61 -12.63
N THR A 232 15.98 27.77 -13.14
CA THR A 232 16.47 27.85 -14.52
C THR A 232 16.42 26.50 -15.24
N LYS A 233 16.45 26.57 -16.57
CA LYS A 233 16.61 25.39 -17.43
C LYS A 233 17.90 24.62 -17.13
N GLU A 234 18.97 25.31 -16.74
CA GLU A 234 20.25 24.71 -16.41
C GLU A 234 20.19 23.94 -15.10
N ASP A 235 19.52 24.50 -14.06
CA ASP A 235 19.23 23.78 -12.82
C ASP A 235 18.51 22.46 -13.12
N ALA A 236 17.46 22.51 -13.95
CA ALA A 236 16.70 21.32 -14.32
C ALA A 236 17.57 20.26 -15.00
N LYS A 237 18.47 20.65 -15.93
CA LYS A 237 19.39 19.73 -16.58
C LYS A 237 20.36 19.09 -15.59
N ASN A 238 20.90 19.85 -14.66
CA ASN A 238 21.83 19.34 -13.65
C ASN A 238 21.14 18.29 -12.76
N ILE A 239 19.91 18.55 -12.34
CA ILE A 239 19.11 17.60 -11.54
C ILE A 239 18.71 16.37 -12.36
N ILE A 240 18.31 16.54 -13.61
CA ILE A 240 18.01 15.42 -14.53
C ILE A 240 19.25 14.52 -14.69
N ASN A 241 20.44 15.11 -14.89
CA ASN A 241 21.68 14.37 -14.99
C ASN A 241 22.05 13.66 -13.70
N LEU A 242 21.83 14.32 -12.55
CA LEU A 242 22.03 13.72 -11.23
C LEU A 242 21.14 12.48 -11.05
N ILE A 243 19.83 12.61 -11.27
CA ILE A 243 18.89 11.47 -11.18
C ILE A 243 19.28 10.38 -12.18
N ALA A 244 19.74 10.75 -13.38
CA ALA A 244 20.16 9.78 -14.40
C ALA A 244 21.46 9.03 -14.02
N SER A 245 22.32 9.62 -13.19
CA SER A 245 23.60 9.03 -12.76
C SER A 245 23.47 8.08 -11.57
N ILE A 246 22.41 8.19 -10.78
CA ILE A 246 22.16 7.31 -9.62
C ILE A 246 21.82 5.91 -10.11
N ARG A 247 22.42 4.87 -9.50
CA ARG A 247 22.17 3.48 -9.83
C ARG A 247 20.71 3.12 -9.60
N LYS A 248 20.11 2.49 -10.60
CA LYS A 248 18.67 2.22 -10.64
C LYS A 248 18.42 0.74 -10.39
N ASP A 249 18.13 0.37 -9.18
CA ASP A 249 17.30 -0.80 -8.95
C ASP A 249 15.86 -0.44 -9.31
N GLU A 250 15.32 -1.13 -10.33
CA GLU A 250 14.07 -0.75 -11.02
C GLU A 250 12.84 -0.63 -10.09
N TYR A 251 12.91 -1.16 -8.86
CA TYR A 251 11.78 -1.23 -7.92
C TYR A 251 11.64 -0.02 -6.97
N TYR A 252 12.72 0.67 -6.61
CA TYR A 252 12.67 1.69 -5.56
C TYR A 252 12.70 3.14 -6.04
N ASN A 253 12.99 3.40 -7.32
CA ASN A 253 13.22 4.77 -7.81
C ASN A 253 12.26 5.23 -8.92
N TYR A 254 11.08 4.59 -9.07
CA TYR A 254 10.13 5.00 -10.10
C TYR A 254 9.63 6.44 -9.92
N ASP A 255 9.50 6.93 -8.69
CA ASP A 255 9.08 8.31 -8.42
C ASP A 255 10.10 9.33 -8.93
N LEU A 256 11.40 9.08 -8.70
CA LEU A 256 12.47 9.93 -9.24
C LEU A 256 12.52 9.91 -10.77
N ILE A 257 12.19 8.77 -11.39
CA ILE A 257 12.09 8.68 -12.86
C ILE A 257 10.90 9.51 -13.36
N LEU A 258 9.78 9.47 -12.66
CA LEU A 258 8.63 10.32 -12.99
C LEU A 258 8.97 11.80 -12.85
N GLU A 259 9.67 12.19 -11.78
CA GLU A 259 10.12 13.57 -11.60
C GLU A 259 11.12 13.98 -12.68
N MET A 260 12.06 13.15 -13.06
CA MET A 260 12.96 13.41 -14.17
C MET A 260 12.18 13.63 -15.49
N ILE A 261 11.12 12.87 -15.73
CA ILE A 261 10.24 13.05 -16.90
C ILE A 261 9.51 14.39 -16.80
N ASN A 262 8.92 14.73 -15.63
CA ASN A 262 8.24 15.99 -15.39
C ASN A 262 9.18 17.20 -15.60
N LEU A 263 10.39 17.14 -15.07
CA LEU A 263 11.41 18.19 -15.25
C LEU A 263 11.80 18.34 -16.72
N THR A 264 11.97 17.21 -17.44
CA THR A 264 12.27 17.24 -18.87
C THR A 264 11.14 17.88 -19.65
N TYR A 265 9.91 17.57 -19.32
CA TYR A 265 8.73 18.17 -19.94
C TYR A 265 8.65 19.66 -19.72
N ASN A 266 8.77 20.10 -18.46
CA ASN A 266 8.56 21.50 -18.07
C ASN A 266 9.70 22.43 -18.54
N TYR A 267 10.94 21.95 -18.58
CA TYR A 267 12.11 22.80 -18.79
C TYR A 267 12.88 22.53 -20.09
N ILE A 268 12.89 21.30 -20.59
CA ILE A 268 13.66 20.92 -21.78
C ILE A 268 12.77 20.89 -23.02
N GLY A 269 11.62 20.27 -22.90
CA GLY A 269 10.59 20.21 -23.93
C GLY A 269 10.21 18.78 -24.31
N LEU A 270 9.10 18.71 -25.03
CA LEU A 270 8.34 17.50 -25.29
C LEU A 270 9.10 16.42 -26.07
N ASN A 271 9.90 16.79 -27.07
CA ASN A 271 10.65 15.82 -27.87
C ASN A 271 11.63 15.01 -27.01
N GLU A 272 12.33 15.64 -26.07
CA GLU A 272 13.24 14.97 -25.15
C GLU A 272 12.45 14.16 -24.11
N THR A 273 11.30 14.64 -23.68
CA THR A 273 10.39 13.90 -22.81
C THR A 273 9.96 12.58 -23.45
N ILE A 274 9.55 12.60 -24.71
CA ILE A 274 9.15 11.37 -25.43
C ILE A 274 10.31 10.37 -25.51
N LYS A 275 11.54 10.84 -25.75
CA LYS A 275 12.72 9.95 -25.75
C LYS A 275 12.93 9.31 -24.39
N LEU A 276 12.84 10.10 -23.34
CA LEU A 276 13.05 9.67 -21.96
C LEU A 276 11.96 8.67 -21.54
N VAL A 277 10.71 8.97 -21.82
CA VAL A 277 9.56 8.12 -21.55
C VAL A 277 9.68 6.78 -22.30
N ASN A 278 10.11 6.79 -23.56
CA ASN A 278 10.36 5.56 -24.33
C ASN A 278 11.50 4.71 -23.73
N LYS A 279 12.50 5.34 -23.10
CA LYS A 279 13.59 4.64 -22.40
C LYS A 279 13.08 3.89 -21.17
N TYR A 280 12.14 4.48 -20.43
CA TYR A 280 11.60 3.93 -19.17
C TYR A 280 10.18 3.36 -19.30
N ARG A 281 9.74 3.08 -20.52
CA ARG A 281 8.37 2.61 -20.84
C ARG A 281 7.96 1.29 -20.18
N ASN A 282 8.89 0.50 -19.66
CA ASN A 282 8.60 -0.75 -18.95
C ASN A 282 8.04 -0.49 -17.54
N ILE A 283 8.24 0.69 -17.00
CA ILE A 283 7.70 1.11 -15.70
C ILE A 283 6.21 1.45 -15.87
N TYR A 284 5.35 0.79 -15.10
CA TYR A 284 3.89 0.95 -15.21
C TYR A 284 3.41 2.41 -15.08
N ALA A 285 3.93 3.15 -14.10
CA ALA A 285 3.59 4.56 -13.90
C ALA A 285 4.01 5.44 -15.10
N VAL A 286 5.15 5.13 -15.74
CA VAL A 286 5.61 5.81 -16.95
C VAL A 286 4.70 5.52 -18.14
N LYS A 287 4.20 4.27 -18.28
CA LYS A 287 3.24 3.92 -19.35
C LYS A 287 1.99 4.80 -19.33
N ARG A 288 1.46 5.10 -18.16
CA ARG A 288 0.30 6.00 -18.05
C ARG A 288 0.65 7.44 -18.45
N LYS A 289 1.77 7.95 -17.99
CA LYS A 289 2.24 9.31 -18.33
C LYS A 289 2.48 9.53 -19.83
N ILE A 290 2.87 8.49 -20.57
CA ILE A 290 3.00 8.59 -22.04
C ILE A 290 1.68 9.04 -22.67
N ILE A 291 0.58 8.43 -22.24
CA ILE A 291 -0.74 8.71 -22.79
C ILE A 291 -1.15 10.14 -22.47
N ASP A 292 -0.93 10.60 -21.24
CA ASP A 292 -1.24 11.96 -20.81
C ASP A 292 -0.47 12.99 -21.67
N TYR A 293 0.83 12.80 -21.89
CA TYR A 293 1.62 13.69 -22.75
C TYR A 293 1.20 13.65 -24.22
N MET A 294 0.76 12.50 -24.73
CA MET A 294 0.26 12.39 -26.11
C MET A 294 -1.12 13.05 -26.26
N GLU A 295 -1.96 13.05 -25.25
CA GLU A 295 -3.22 13.80 -25.22
C GLU A 295 -2.96 15.31 -25.27
N GLU A 296 -1.98 15.80 -24.51
CA GLU A 296 -1.60 17.22 -24.51
C GLU A 296 -1.01 17.69 -25.83
N LEU A 297 -0.30 16.78 -26.54
CA LEU A 297 0.21 17.06 -27.88
C LEU A 297 -0.88 17.30 -28.93
N ASN A 298 -2.11 16.87 -28.67
CA ASN A 298 -3.17 16.81 -29.68
C ASN A 298 -2.79 15.98 -30.93
N ASP A 299 -1.77 15.11 -30.83
CA ASP A 299 -1.41 14.17 -31.90
C ASP A 299 -2.20 12.88 -31.74
N LYS A 300 -3.38 12.89 -32.30
CA LYS A 300 -4.35 11.80 -32.23
C LYS A 300 -3.82 10.50 -32.82
N ASP A 301 -3.05 10.54 -33.91
CA ASP A 301 -2.54 9.33 -34.56
C ASP A 301 -1.47 8.65 -33.70
N MET A 302 -0.58 9.44 -33.09
CA MET A 302 0.38 8.93 -32.11
C MET A 302 -0.31 8.36 -30.88
N LEU A 303 -1.33 9.02 -30.35
CA LEU A 303 -2.13 8.57 -29.20
C LEU A 303 -2.81 7.22 -29.50
N ILE A 304 -3.50 7.08 -30.64
CA ILE A 304 -4.14 5.83 -31.08
C ILE A 304 -3.11 4.71 -31.18
N LYS A 305 -1.97 4.99 -31.81
CA LYS A 305 -0.88 4.00 -31.98
C LYS A 305 -0.36 3.51 -30.65
N GLU A 306 -0.15 4.41 -29.69
CA GLU A 306 0.35 4.08 -28.37
C GLU A 306 -0.70 3.32 -27.53
N LEU A 307 -1.97 3.75 -27.56
CA LEU A 307 -3.07 3.03 -26.92
C LEU A 307 -3.19 1.60 -27.45
N LYS A 308 -3.16 1.42 -28.80
CA LYS A 308 -3.18 0.09 -29.43
C LYS A 308 -2.00 -0.78 -28.99
N ARG A 309 -0.82 -0.19 -28.81
CA ARG A 309 0.36 -0.90 -28.32
C ARG A 309 0.17 -1.36 -26.87
N GLN A 310 -0.23 -0.45 -25.98
CA GLN A 310 -0.41 -0.77 -24.56
C GLN A 310 -1.54 -1.77 -24.31
N ILE A 311 -2.62 -1.70 -25.08
CA ILE A 311 -3.74 -2.66 -25.05
C ILE A 311 -3.30 -4.09 -25.40
N LYS A 312 -2.29 -4.27 -26.25
CA LYS A 312 -1.74 -5.60 -26.54
C LYS A 312 -0.95 -6.19 -25.38
N GLU A 313 -0.34 -5.33 -24.57
CA GLU A 313 0.51 -5.72 -23.44
C GLU A 313 -0.26 -5.80 -22.11
N SER A 314 -1.44 -5.17 -22.01
CA SER A 314 -2.22 -5.04 -20.79
C SER A 314 -3.70 -5.34 -21.02
N SER A 315 -4.36 -5.81 -19.95
CA SER A 315 -5.83 -5.94 -19.91
C SER A 315 -6.50 -4.78 -19.16
N ASP A 316 -5.83 -3.64 -19.05
CA ASP A 316 -6.35 -2.45 -18.35
C ASP A 316 -7.55 -1.88 -19.12
N SER A 317 -8.74 -1.93 -18.51
CA SER A 317 -9.99 -1.46 -19.12
C SER A 317 -9.98 0.03 -19.45
N ASP A 318 -9.24 0.84 -18.71
CA ASP A 318 -9.18 2.30 -18.90
C ASP A 318 -8.56 2.66 -20.26
N LEU A 319 -7.55 1.89 -20.68
CA LEU A 319 -6.93 2.06 -21.99
C LEU A 319 -7.90 1.76 -23.12
N TYR A 320 -8.73 0.73 -22.94
CA TYR A 320 -9.77 0.38 -23.91
C TYR A 320 -10.85 1.46 -23.95
N GLU A 321 -11.27 2.00 -22.82
CA GLU A 321 -12.27 3.06 -22.78
C GLU A 321 -11.76 4.36 -23.39
N LYS A 322 -10.51 4.73 -23.16
CA LYS A 322 -9.89 5.87 -23.84
C LYS A 322 -9.88 5.70 -25.37
N LEU A 323 -9.41 4.56 -25.86
CA LEU A 323 -9.39 4.30 -27.31
C LEU A 323 -10.81 4.28 -27.91
N LEU A 324 -11.76 3.67 -27.19
CA LEU A 324 -13.18 3.67 -27.59
C LEU A 324 -13.73 5.10 -27.67
N SER A 325 -13.40 5.97 -26.72
CA SER A 325 -13.87 7.35 -26.71
C SER A 325 -13.41 8.15 -27.94
N ILE A 326 -12.21 7.84 -28.43
CA ILE A 326 -11.67 8.42 -29.67
C ILE A 326 -12.46 7.90 -30.87
N TYR A 327 -12.66 6.59 -30.99
CA TYR A 327 -13.39 5.99 -32.10
C TYR A 327 -14.85 6.43 -32.16
N LEU A 328 -15.54 6.55 -31.02
CA LEU A 328 -16.93 7.01 -30.97
C LEU A 328 -17.13 8.43 -31.54
N LYS A 329 -16.09 9.27 -31.48
CA LYS A 329 -16.14 10.63 -32.04
C LYS A 329 -15.86 10.68 -33.53
N ASP A 330 -15.00 9.78 -34.01
CA ASP A 330 -14.40 9.95 -35.33
C ASP A 330 -14.74 8.83 -36.32
N ASP A 331 -14.93 7.62 -35.87
CA ASP A 331 -15.14 6.43 -36.69
C ASP A 331 -16.05 5.43 -35.99
N ILE A 332 -17.34 5.53 -36.27
CA ILE A 332 -18.36 4.67 -35.66
C ILE A 332 -18.20 3.20 -36.07
N GLU A 333 -17.55 2.92 -37.19
CA GLU A 333 -17.30 1.55 -37.65
C GLU A 333 -16.18 0.91 -36.85
N GLU A 334 -15.07 1.61 -36.65
CA GLU A 334 -14.02 1.19 -35.77
C GLU A 334 -14.52 1.07 -34.31
N ALA A 335 -15.32 2.02 -33.82
CA ALA A 335 -15.93 1.97 -32.50
C ALA A 335 -16.77 0.70 -32.31
N ARG A 336 -17.58 0.32 -33.31
CA ARG A 336 -18.39 -0.90 -33.30
C ARG A 336 -17.52 -2.16 -33.23
N ASN A 337 -16.50 -2.25 -34.09
CA ASN A 337 -15.58 -3.38 -34.13
C ASN A 337 -14.82 -3.51 -32.81
N PHE A 338 -14.40 -2.38 -32.25
CA PHE A 338 -13.66 -2.35 -30.99
C PHE A 338 -14.56 -2.70 -29.79
N LEU A 339 -15.78 -2.19 -29.73
CA LEU A 339 -16.77 -2.59 -28.73
C LEU A 339 -17.07 -4.09 -28.77
N PHE A 340 -17.18 -4.66 -29.96
CA PHE A 340 -17.35 -6.11 -30.09
C PHE A 340 -16.18 -6.89 -29.45
N VAL A 341 -14.96 -6.42 -29.64
CA VAL A 341 -13.77 -6.99 -28.97
C VAL A 341 -13.88 -6.83 -27.44
N MET A 342 -14.26 -5.63 -26.96
CA MET A 342 -14.40 -5.36 -25.52
C MET A 342 -15.47 -6.24 -24.87
N VAL A 343 -16.62 -6.45 -25.52
CA VAL A 343 -17.70 -7.33 -25.04
C VAL A 343 -17.20 -8.76 -24.84
N ASN A 344 -16.42 -9.28 -25.82
CA ASN A 344 -15.90 -10.64 -25.76
C ASN A 344 -14.68 -10.80 -24.82
N LYS A 345 -14.03 -9.70 -24.44
CA LYS A 345 -12.88 -9.74 -23.54
C LYS A 345 -13.26 -9.51 -22.09
N PHE A 346 -14.14 -8.54 -21.81
CA PHE A 346 -14.42 -8.10 -20.44
C PHE A 346 -15.74 -8.63 -19.87
N TYR A 347 -16.62 -9.16 -20.70
CA TYR A 347 -17.92 -9.72 -20.31
C TYR A 347 -18.76 -8.77 -19.45
N ARG A 348 -18.78 -7.45 -19.79
CA ARG A 348 -19.55 -6.42 -19.10
C ARG A 348 -20.77 -6.02 -19.92
N ILE A 349 -21.93 -5.94 -19.26
CA ILE A 349 -23.20 -5.62 -19.92
C ILE A 349 -23.22 -4.18 -20.46
N GLU A 350 -22.48 -3.25 -19.86
CA GLU A 350 -22.36 -1.88 -20.28
C GLU A 350 -21.78 -1.77 -21.70
N TYR A 351 -20.77 -2.58 -22.02
CA TYR A 351 -20.19 -2.61 -23.37
C TYR A 351 -21.17 -3.21 -24.40
N TYR A 352 -21.93 -4.22 -23.99
CA TYR A 352 -22.98 -4.79 -24.83
C TYR A 352 -24.08 -3.77 -25.12
N LYS A 353 -24.54 -3.03 -24.12
CA LYS A 353 -25.52 -1.95 -24.29
C LYS A 353 -25.02 -0.84 -25.21
N LYS A 354 -23.77 -0.40 -25.04
CA LYS A 354 -23.11 0.57 -25.93
C LYS A 354 -23.04 0.03 -27.36
N LEU A 355 -22.61 -1.23 -27.55
CA LEU A 355 -22.59 -1.87 -28.88
C LEU A 355 -23.97 -1.91 -29.51
N LYS A 356 -25.01 -2.27 -28.76
CA LYS A 356 -26.41 -2.31 -29.20
C LYS A 356 -26.92 -0.92 -29.64
N SER A 357 -26.51 0.15 -28.95
CA SER A 357 -26.93 1.52 -29.24
C SER A 357 -26.37 2.10 -30.55
N ILE A 358 -25.15 1.63 -30.93
CA ILE A 358 -24.50 2.13 -32.17
C ILE A 358 -24.68 1.20 -33.37
N CYS A 359 -25.31 0.03 -33.21
CA CYS A 359 -25.56 -0.93 -34.25
C CYS A 359 -26.99 -0.78 -34.81
N ASN A 360 -27.16 -0.93 -36.11
CA ASN A 360 -28.48 -1.20 -36.67
C ASN A 360 -28.94 -2.62 -36.28
N LYS A 361 -30.27 -2.87 -36.39
CA LYS A 361 -30.92 -4.12 -36.00
C LYS A 361 -30.32 -5.36 -36.68
N THR A 362 -29.94 -5.26 -37.94
CA THR A 362 -29.38 -6.38 -38.72
C THR A 362 -28.01 -6.74 -38.24
N THR A 363 -27.12 -5.74 -38.15
CA THR A 363 -25.74 -5.91 -37.64
C THR A 363 -25.75 -6.46 -36.20
N MET A 364 -26.58 -5.86 -35.33
CA MET A 364 -26.66 -6.32 -33.94
C MET A 364 -27.13 -7.79 -33.82
N ASN A 365 -28.06 -8.22 -34.68
CA ASN A 365 -28.52 -9.61 -34.71
C ASN A 365 -27.37 -10.60 -35.05
N VAL A 366 -26.49 -10.21 -35.97
CA VAL A 366 -25.32 -11.02 -36.34
C VAL A 366 -24.32 -11.07 -35.20
N LEU A 367 -23.92 -9.91 -34.68
CA LEU A 367 -22.94 -9.82 -33.60
C LEU A 367 -23.44 -10.55 -32.33
N ARG A 368 -24.72 -10.39 -31.98
CA ARG A 368 -25.33 -11.10 -30.87
C ARG A 368 -25.23 -12.62 -31.02
N LYS A 369 -25.51 -13.17 -32.21
CA LYS A 369 -25.38 -14.60 -32.47
C LYS A 369 -23.95 -15.07 -32.22
N ILE A 370 -22.95 -14.32 -32.65
CA ILE A 370 -21.53 -14.65 -32.46
C ILE A 370 -21.19 -14.60 -30.95
N ILE A 371 -21.58 -13.52 -30.24
CA ILE A 371 -21.35 -13.37 -28.81
C ILE A 371 -21.95 -14.55 -28.03
N LEU A 372 -23.24 -14.84 -28.27
CA LEU A 372 -23.94 -15.94 -27.60
C LEU A 372 -23.32 -17.30 -27.90
N ASN A 373 -22.87 -17.52 -29.15
CA ASN A 373 -22.19 -18.76 -29.51
C ASN A 373 -20.82 -18.91 -28.80
N ASN A 374 -20.07 -17.82 -28.67
CA ASN A 374 -18.81 -17.83 -27.92
C ASN A 374 -19.03 -18.13 -26.43
N LEU A 375 -20.06 -17.51 -25.83
CA LEU A 375 -20.42 -17.74 -24.44
C LEU A 375 -20.95 -19.18 -24.18
N SER A 376 -21.70 -19.75 -25.12
CA SER A 376 -22.26 -21.10 -24.96
C SER A 376 -21.20 -22.22 -24.98
N LYS A 377 -20.01 -21.95 -25.48
CA LYS A 377 -18.86 -22.90 -25.46
C LYS A 377 -18.17 -23.00 -24.10
N ASN A 378 -18.41 -22.05 -23.20
CA ASN A 378 -17.88 -22.07 -21.84
C ASN A 378 -18.82 -22.86 -20.93
N ASN A 379 -18.34 -23.97 -20.38
CA ASN A 379 -19.10 -24.81 -19.45
C ASN A 379 -19.30 -24.20 -18.05
N TYR A 380 -18.78 -22.99 -17.81
CA TYR A 380 -18.86 -22.32 -16.52
C TYR A 380 -20.11 -21.45 -16.41
N TYR A 381 -20.56 -21.24 -15.17
CA TYR A 381 -21.58 -20.28 -14.80
C TYR A 381 -21.27 -18.89 -15.37
N ASN A 382 -22.09 -18.43 -16.27
CA ASN A 382 -21.84 -17.19 -17.01
C ASN A 382 -22.94 -16.16 -16.76
N MET A 383 -22.75 -15.32 -15.75
CA MET A 383 -23.69 -14.24 -15.40
C MET A 383 -23.94 -13.30 -16.57
N PHE A 384 -22.90 -13.02 -17.35
CA PHE A 384 -23.00 -12.14 -18.50
C PHE A 384 -23.97 -12.67 -19.57
N LEU A 385 -24.05 -13.98 -19.75
CA LEU A 385 -25.03 -14.60 -20.65
C LEU A 385 -26.46 -14.31 -20.21
N LEU A 386 -26.72 -14.41 -18.88
CA LEU A 386 -28.03 -14.12 -18.32
C LEU A 386 -28.40 -12.64 -18.46
N GLU A 387 -27.43 -11.74 -18.24
CA GLU A 387 -27.62 -10.31 -18.43
C GLU A 387 -27.96 -9.97 -19.91
N ILE A 388 -27.32 -10.63 -20.88
CA ILE A 388 -27.67 -10.44 -22.30
C ILE A 388 -29.10 -10.94 -22.57
N TYR A 389 -29.49 -12.11 -22.03
CA TYR A 389 -30.86 -12.60 -22.22
C TYR A 389 -31.89 -11.67 -21.61
N LYS A 390 -31.60 -11.08 -20.44
CA LYS A 390 -32.44 -10.07 -19.82
C LYS A 390 -32.52 -8.79 -20.66
N GLU A 391 -31.36 -8.23 -21.07
CA GLU A 391 -31.28 -7.00 -21.86
C GLU A 391 -32.00 -7.09 -23.19
N ASP A 392 -32.04 -8.28 -23.80
CA ASP A 392 -32.67 -8.53 -25.08
C ASP A 392 -34.10 -9.13 -24.97
N ASN A 393 -34.65 -9.13 -23.75
CA ASN A 393 -35.97 -9.68 -23.44
C ASN A 393 -36.16 -11.13 -23.95
N MET A 394 -35.10 -11.96 -23.83
CA MET A 394 -35.12 -13.39 -24.21
C MET A 394 -35.55 -14.26 -23.03
N ILE A 395 -36.70 -14.00 -22.43
CA ILE A 395 -37.14 -14.54 -21.15
C ILE A 395 -37.15 -16.09 -21.16
N LYS A 396 -37.60 -16.69 -22.24
CA LYS A 396 -37.56 -18.18 -22.37
C LYS A 396 -36.15 -18.76 -22.24
N LYS A 397 -35.16 -18.10 -22.88
CA LYS A 397 -33.76 -18.56 -22.81
C LYS A 397 -33.15 -18.30 -21.44
N LEU A 398 -33.47 -17.13 -20.85
CA LEU A 398 -33.06 -16.78 -19.49
C LEU A 398 -33.53 -17.84 -18.51
N PHE A 399 -34.84 -18.16 -18.50
CA PHE A 399 -35.40 -19.13 -17.59
C PHE A 399 -34.83 -20.55 -17.80
N PHE A 400 -34.71 -20.98 -19.07
CA PHE A 400 -34.11 -22.27 -19.39
C PHE A 400 -32.68 -22.40 -18.92
N GLN A 401 -31.88 -21.31 -19.05
CA GLN A 401 -30.50 -21.29 -18.60
C GLN A 401 -30.40 -21.35 -17.08
N ILE A 402 -31.23 -20.57 -16.35
CA ILE A 402 -31.29 -20.61 -14.87
C ILE A 402 -31.66 -21.98 -14.37
N LYS A 403 -32.60 -22.68 -15.04
CA LYS A 403 -32.98 -24.07 -14.68
C LYS A 403 -31.79 -25.04 -14.72
N LYS A 404 -30.79 -24.83 -15.57
CA LYS A 404 -29.59 -25.69 -15.62
C LYS A 404 -28.71 -25.57 -14.38
N TYR A 405 -28.72 -24.43 -13.73
CA TYR A 405 -27.86 -24.19 -12.55
C TYR A 405 -28.47 -24.71 -11.24
N ASN A 406 -29.78 -24.94 -11.17
CA ASN A 406 -30.47 -25.35 -9.97
C ASN A 406 -30.19 -24.43 -8.75
N ASP A 407 -30.07 -23.13 -8.99
CA ASP A 407 -29.66 -22.13 -8.00
C ASP A 407 -30.85 -21.22 -7.66
N LEU A 408 -31.21 -21.23 -6.37
CA LEU A 408 -32.38 -20.49 -5.86
C LEU A 408 -32.12 -18.98 -5.77
N ASP A 409 -30.88 -18.59 -5.41
CA ASP A 409 -30.49 -17.18 -5.34
C ASP A 409 -30.46 -16.56 -6.74
N LEU A 410 -29.94 -17.33 -7.71
CA LEU A 410 -29.95 -16.92 -9.10
C LEU A 410 -31.40 -16.76 -9.63
N LEU A 411 -32.28 -17.71 -9.32
CA LEU A 411 -33.70 -17.60 -9.69
C LEU A 411 -34.35 -16.38 -9.07
N SER A 412 -34.03 -16.07 -7.80
CA SER A 412 -34.53 -14.91 -7.08
C SER A 412 -34.11 -13.59 -7.75
N ASN A 413 -32.88 -13.51 -8.25
CA ASN A 413 -32.37 -12.30 -8.91
C ASN A 413 -33.11 -11.94 -10.21
N TYR A 414 -33.65 -12.94 -10.89
CA TYR A 414 -34.36 -12.74 -12.19
C TYR A 414 -35.86 -13.07 -12.12
N LYS A 415 -36.42 -13.25 -10.91
CA LYS A 415 -37.82 -13.64 -10.72
C LYS A 415 -38.83 -12.68 -11.36
N LYS A 416 -38.56 -11.38 -11.33
CA LYS A 416 -39.48 -10.35 -11.89
C LYS A 416 -39.59 -10.47 -13.40
N GLU A 417 -38.47 -10.63 -14.07
CA GLU A 417 -38.38 -10.77 -15.51
C GLU A 417 -39.07 -12.08 -15.96
N ILE A 418 -38.81 -13.18 -15.26
CA ILE A 418 -39.38 -14.49 -15.60
C ILE A 418 -40.88 -14.51 -15.31
N ASN A 419 -41.29 -13.86 -14.22
CA ASN A 419 -42.70 -13.83 -13.80
C ASN A 419 -43.61 -13.18 -14.84
N SER A 420 -43.12 -12.26 -15.64
CA SER A 420 -43.93 -11.57 -16.68
C SER A 420 -44.47 -12.50 -17.76
N GLU A 421 -43.80 -13.62 -18.05
CA GLU A 421 -44.20 -14.55 -19.12
C GLU A 421 -44.42 -15.99 -18.62
N TYR A 422 -43.80 -16.41 -17.51
CA TYR A 422 -43.76 -17.79 -17.05
C TYR A 422 -44.14 -17.93 -15.57
N HIS A 423 -45.20 -17.26 -15.13
CA HIS A 423 -45.62 -17.19 -13.73
C HIS A 423 -45.80 -18.60 -13.10
N THR A 424 -46.63 -19.43 -13.72
CA THR A 424 -46.95 -20.80 -13.16
C THR A 424 -45.72 -21.67 -13.11
N GLU A 425 -44.96 -21.74 -14.19
CA GLU A 425 -43.73 -22.55 -14.27
C GLU A 425 -42.63 -22.03 -13.34
N LEU A 426 -42.59 -20.73 -13.06
CA LEU A 426 -41.69 -20.13 -12.08
C LEU A 426 -42.04 -20.58 -10.65
N LEU A 427 -43.30 -20.52 -10.27
CA LEU A 427 -43.77 -20.98 -8.96
C LEU A 427 -43.50 -22.47 -8.76
N ASP A 428 -43.80 -23.32 -9.74
CA ASP A 428 -43.51 -24.76 -9.67
C ASP A 428 -42.03 -25.05 -9.53
N TYR A 429 -41.18 -24.23 -10.20
CA TYR A 429 -39.73 -24.39 -10.11
C TYR A 429 -39.20 -23.91 -8.75
N TYR A 430 -39.73 -22.81 -8.19
CA TYR A 430 -39.45 -22.37 -6.84
C TYR A 430 -39.77 -23.44 -5.81
N ARG A 431 -41.02 -23.99 -5.90
CA ARG A 431 -41.47 -25.08 -5.03
C ARG A 431 -40.49 -26.24 -5.03
N LYS A 432 -40.11 -26.74 -6.21
CA LYS A 432 -39.16 -27.83 -6.37
C LYS A 432 -37.82 -27.48 -5.69
N LEU A 433 -37.22 -26.33 -5.98
CA LEU A 433 -35.91 -25.94 -5.43
C LEU A 433 -35.95 -25.76 -3.92
N ILE A 434 -36.98 -25.11 -3.40
CA ILE A 434 -37.16 -24.92 -1.94
C ILE A 434 -37.22 -26.25 -1.22
N ILE A 435 -38.04 -27.19 -1.71
CA ILE A 435 -38.18 -28.51 -1.11
C ILE A 435 -36.84 -29.29 -1.21
N ASP A 436 -36.17 -29.27 -2.35
CA ASP A 436 -34.89 -29.97 -2.53
C ASP A 436 -33.78 -29.40 -1.65
N LYS A 437 -33.73 -28.06 -1.48
CA LYS A 437 -32.77 -27.40 -0.61
C LYS A 437 -33.05 -27.66 0.87
N SER A 438 -34.35 -27.73 1.26
CA SER A 438 -34.75 -28.04 2.65
C SER A 438 -34.27 -29.38 3.16
N LYS A 439 -34.12 -30.38 2.27
CA LYS A 439 -33.56 -31.70 2.59
C LYS A 439 -32.10 -31.63 3.05
N LYS A 440 -31.35 -30.66 2.59
CA LYS A 440 -29.89 -30.53 2.75
C LYS A 440 -29.46 -29.43 3.69
N CYS A 441 -30.37 -28.56 4.16
CA CYS A 441 -30.05 -27.45 5.03
C CYS A 441 -29.63 -27.88 6.44
N TYR A 442 -28.52 -27.37 6.91
CA TYR A 442 -27.99 -27.54 8.27
C TYR A 442 -27.53 -26.21 8.84
N GLY A 443 -27.99 -25.88 10.03
CA GLY A 443 -27.61 -24.63 10.68
C GLY A 443 -28.53 -23.45 10.37
N ARG A 444 -28.49 -22.44 11.28
CA ARG A 444 -29.45 -21.33 11.29
C ARG A 444 -29.31 -20.46 10.06
N ASP A 445 -28.08 -20.22 9.61
CA ASP A 445 -27.78 -19.36 8.44
C ASP A 445 -28.40 -19.93 7.16
N GLU A 446 -28.30 -21.26 6.95
CA GLU A 446 -28.92 -21.90 5.78
C GLU A 446 -30.44 -21.90 5.85
N TYR A 447 -31.03 -22.03 7.06
CA TYR A 447 -32.46 -21.90 7.26
C TYR A 447 -32.93 -20.48 6.92
N TYR A 448 -32.23 -19.47 7.40
CA TYR A 448 -32.53 -18.07 7.11
C TYR A 448 -32.50 -17.79 5.60
N ILE A 449 -31.45 -18.23 4.90
CA ILE A 449 -31.32 -18.09 3.44
C ILE A 449 -32.48 -18.74 2.71
N LEU A 450 -32.83 -20.00 3.09
CA LEU A 450 -33.94 -20.69 2.47
C LEU A 450 -35.29 -20.02 2.73
N CYS A 451 -35.53 -19.56 3.95
CA CYS A 451 -36.77 -18.86 4.31
C CYS A 451 -36.92 -17.52 3.58
N ARG A 452 -35.83 -16.84 3.26
CA ARG A 452 -35.86 -15.63 2.39
C ARG A 452 -36.52 -15.93 1.03
N HIS A 453 -36.29 -17.11 0.45
CA HIS A 453 -36.92 -17.49 -0.81
C HIS A 453 -38.40 -17.85 -0.66
N ILE A 454 -38.87 -18.27 0.52
CA ILE A 454 -40.30 -18.38 0.80
C ILE A 454 -40.93 -16.98 0.77
N LYS A 455 -40.22 -15.94 1.29
CA LYS A 455 -40.68 -14.56 1.20
C LYS A 455 -40.76 -14.08 -0.27
N ASP A 456 -39.88 -14.55 -1.16
CA ASP A 456 -39.97 -14.22 -2.60
C ASP A 456 -41.28 -14.65 -3.23
N LEU A 457 -41.90 -15.77 -2.77
CA LEU A 457 -43.19 -16.25 -3.26
C LEU A 457 -44.31 -15.23 -3.03
N TYR A 458 -44.30 -14.53 -1.88
CA TYR A 458 -45.28 -13.45 -1.63
C TYR A 458 -45.10 -12.29 -2.61
N GLN A 459 -43.87 -11.99 -3.05
CA GLN A 459 -43.58 -10.95 -4.02
C GLN A 459 -44.02 -11.35 -5.46
N LEU A 460 -44.29 -12.64 -5.69
CA LEU A 460 -44.78 -13.18 -6.94
C LEU A 460 -46.29 -13.41 -6.93
N ASP A 461 -47.03 -12.75 -6.02
CA ASP A 461 -48.47 -12.87 -5.85
C ASP A 461 -48.96 -14.31 -5.66
N CYS A 462 -48.14 -15.15 -5.03
CA CYS A 462 -48.47 -16.54 -4.76
C CYS A 462 -49.55 -16.65 -3.69
N SER A 463 -50.51 -17.54 -3.88
CA SER A 463 -51.58 -17.75 -2.89
C SER A 463 -51.05 -18.32 -1.59
N SER A 464 -51.69 -17.96 -0.48
CA SER A 464 -51.44 -18.51 0.85
C SER A 464 -51.48 -20.06 0.86
N ASP A 465 -52.48 -20.65 0.20
CA ASP A 465 -52.63 -22.10 0.17
C ASP A 465 -51.47 -22.80 -0.55
N TYR A 466 -50.91 -22.20 -1.59
CA TYR A 466 -49.73 -22.73 -2.27
C TYR A 466 -48.47 -22.69 -1.38
N ILE A 467 -48.27 -21.62 -0.64
CA ILE A 467 -47.14 -21.52 0.33
C ILE A 467 -47.27 -22.56 1.42
N ILE A 468 -48.49 -22.71 1.97
CA ILE A 468 -48.79 -23.72 2.98
C ILE A 468 -48.56 -25.14 2.45
N GLU A 469 -48.90 -25.44 1.20
CA GLU A 469 -48.61 -26.72 0.57
C GLU A 469 -47.09 -26.98 0.46
N ILE A 470 -46.27 -25.96 0.11
CA ILE A 470 -44.82 -26.09 0.14
C ILE A 470 -44.34 -26.45 1.54
N LEU A 471 -44.79 -25.74 2.57
CA LEU A 471 -44.43 -25.99 3.96
C LEU A 471 -44.82 -27.40 4.43
N LYS A 472 -46.00 -27.90 4.03
CA LYS A 472 -46.39 -29.28 4.29
C LYS A 472 -45.41 -30.28 3.68
N ASN A 473 -44.99 -30.08 2.44
CA ASN A 473 -44.02 -30.93 1.77
C ASN A 473 -42.61 -30.85 2.40
N MET A 474 -42.26 -29.73 3.02
CA MET A 474 -41.00 -29.54 3.76
C MET A 474 -41.07 -30.13 5.18
N TYR A 475 -42.25 -30.36 5.75
CA TYR A 475 -42.43 -30.76 7.15
C TYR A 475 -41.51 -31.89 7.60
N PRO A 476 -41.28 -33.01 6.86
CA PRO A 476 -40.37 -34.05 7.26
C PRO A 476 -38.94 -33.58 7.57
N TYR A 477 -38.50 -32.46 6.99
CA TYR A 477 -37.15 -31.96 7.06
C TYR A 477 -36.93 -30.94 8.17
N TYR A 478 -38.00 -30.33 8.70
CA TYR A 478 -37.91 -29.35 9.80
C TYR A 478 -38.67 -29.78 11.08
N LYS A 479 -39.44 -30.86 11.09
CA LYS A 479 -40.29 -31.27 12.25
C LYS A 479 -39.53 -31.33 13.59
N THR A 480 -38.27 -31.72 13.59
CA THR A 480 -37.41 -31.81 14.78
C THR A 480 -36.46 -30.62 14.95
N LYS A 481 -36.43 -29.65 14.01
CA LYS A 481 -35.47 -28.54 13.99
C LYS A 481 -36.13 -27.24 14.46
N LYS A 482 -36.02 -26.94 15.77
CA LYS A 482 -36.65 -25.76 16.37
C LYS A 482 -36.24 -24.45 15.68
N ALA A 483 -34.94 -24.26 15.44
CA ALA A 483 -34.44 -23.05 14.77
C ALA A 483 -35.01 -22.89 13.36
N PHE A 484 -35.19 -23.97 12.60
CA PHE A 484 -35.77 -23.90 11.26
C PHE A 484 -37.24 -23.47 11.32
N LYS A 485 -38.02 -23.97 12.30
CA LYS A 485 -39.42 -23.53 12.53
C LYS A 485 -39.50 -22.04 12.86
N GLU A 486 -38.58 -21.53 13.70
CA GLU A 486 -38.50 -20.14 14.05
C GLU A 486 -38.22 -19.27 12.81
N GLU A 487 -37.27 -19.65 11.93
CA GLU A 487 -36.99 -18.93 10.69
C GLU A 487 -38.18 -18.95 9.72
N ILE A 488 -38.91 -20.09 9.57
CA ILE A 488 -40.12 -20.13 8.76
C ILE A 488 -41.15 -19.14 9.31
N LEU A 489 -41.42 -19.17 10.62
CA LEU A 489 -42.35 -18.23 11.26
C LEU A 489 -41.97 -16.76 11.07
N SER A 490 -40.69 -16.48 10.98
CA SER A 490 -40.20 -15.07 10.81
C SER A 490 -40.62 -14.48 9.47
N VAL A 491 -40.79 -15.27 8.42
CA VAL A 491 -41.09 -14.83 7.06
C VAL A 491 -42.53 -14.91 6.65
N LEU A 492 -43.35 -15.68 7.38
CA LEU A 492 -44.81 -15.86 7.10
C LEU A 492 -45.60 -14.63 7.53
N ASN A 493 -46.69 -14.32 6.80
CA ASN A 493 -47.69 -13.36 7.21
C ASN A 493 -48.56 -13.92 8.38
N SER A 494 -49.41 -13.07 8.97
CA SER A 494 -50.21 -13.42 10.15
C SER A 494 -51.15 -14.63 9.97
N ASP A 495 -51.74 -14.73 8.79
CA ASP A 495 -52.72 -15.80 8.50
C ASP A 495 -52.03 -17.15 8.20
N ASP A 496 -50.92 -17.07 7.47
CA ASP A 496 -50.11 -18.26 7.18
C ASP A 496 -49.40 -18.81 8.44
N LYS A 497 -49.03 -17.93 9.40
CA LYS A 497 -48.54 -18.37 10.71
C LYS A 497 -49.53 -19.26 11.44
N LYS A 498 -50.81 -18.86 11.49
CA LYS A 498 -51.87 -19.68 12.12
C LYS A 498 -52.02 -21.03 11.44
N LYS A 499 -52.04 -21.04 10.09
CA LYS A 499 -52.13 -22.29 9.32
C LYS A 499 -50.88 -23.16 9.54
N PHE A 500 -49.70 -22.59 9.64
CA PHE A 500 -48.44 -23.28 9.88
C PHE A 500 -48.39 -23.89 11.30
N GLU A 501 -48.89 -23.19 12.32
CA GLU A 501 -49.00 -23.70 13.68
C GLU A 501 -49.91 -24.94 13.76
N ILE A 502 -51.02 -24.97 13.00
CA ILE A 502 -51.87 -26.13 12.91
C ILE A 502 -51.13 -27.36 12.34
N ILE A 503 -50.29 -27.14 11.29
CA ILE A 503 -49.48 -28.21 10.70
C ILE A 503 -48.44 -28.76 11.68
N THR A 504 -47.86 -27.87 12.51
CA THR A 504 -46.78 -28.26 13.44
C THR A 504 -47.26 -28.82 14.78
N ASN A 505 -48.49 -28.49 15.22
CA ASN A 505 -49.06 -28.89 16.49
C ASN A 505 -50.12 -29.98 16.35
N GLY A 506 -50.63 -30.24 15.14
CA GLY A 506 -51.66 -31.22 14.87
C GLY A 506 -51.15 -32.64 14.50
N ASN A 507 -49.84 -32.84 14.52
CA ASN A 507 -49.13 -34.11 14.34
C ASN A 507 -48.19 -34.32 15.54
#